data_daaa5b6474143431407ae6ecfa29a2ba
#
_entry.id   daaa5b6474143431407ae6ecfa29a2ba
#
_cell.length_a   1.000
_cell.length_b   1.000
_cell.length_c   1.000
_cell.angle_alpha   90.00
_cell.angle_beta   90.00
_cell.angle_gamma   90.00
#
_symmetry.space_group_name_H-M   'P 1'
#
loop_
_entity.id
_entity.type
_entity.pdbx_description
1 polymer ?
#
loop_
_entity_poly.entity_id
_entity_poly.type
_entity_poly.pdbx_seq_one_letter_code
_entity_poly.pdbx_strand_id
1 'polypeptide(L)'
;MASYKMDNRIEDFKACASALEWKYKPEDAGMLPWLLDFKLFKLGGRKKITPLIIKENDALEFISLFDYSFTVSTGKSSTTFHQTVYFRYSKAIALPNFLMVPEKWYHRVGTYFGMQDIDFIAYPEFSKNYLLQGEDEDYIRHHFNNPEMMRFFGLQDFYSMEGMNYLMILYVHNKILPKEQMVQLAHIGNTLHNYFKGKTPDIRLPEEIINDGELPG
;
A
#
# COMPACT_ATOMS: atom_id res chain seq x y z
N MET A 1 6.14 -30.38 3.88
CA MET A 1 6.88 -29.10 3.97
C MET A 1 5.99 -27.86 3.73
N ALA A 2 5.09 -27.85 2.75
CA ALA A 2 4.19 -26.70 2.52
C ALA A 2 3.19 -26.46 3.66
N SER A 3 2.62 -27.50 4.26
CA SER A 3 1.70 -27.42 5.41
C SER A 3 2.37 -26.77 6.63
N TYR A 4 3.57 -27.21 7.00
CA TYR A 4 4.30 -26.68 8.15
C TYR A 4 4.63 -25.19 8.01
N LYS A 5 4.97 -24.72 6.80
CA LYS A 5 5.20 -23.29 6.54
C LYS A 5 3.90 -22.46 6.61
N MET A 6 2.77 -23.05 6.24
CA MET A 6 1.47 -22.40 6.30
C MET A 6 0.95 -22.30 7.74
N ASP A 7 1.12 -23.35 8.55
CA ASP A 7 0.70 -23.36 9.95
C ASP A 7 1.46 -22.30 10.76
N ASN A 8 2.79 -22.20 10.58
CA ASN A 8 3.58 -21.13 11.20
C ASN A 8 3.13 -19.73 10.75
N ARG A 9 2.71 -19.57 9.48
CA ARG A 9 2.25 -18.28 8.97
C ARG A 9 0.92 -17.85 9.58
N ILE A 10 0.02 -18.78 9.79
CA ILE A 10 -1.24 -18.54 10.50
C ILE A 10 -0.97 -18.08 11.93
N GLU A 11 -0.04 -18.74 12.64
CA GLU A 11 0.33 -18.33 14.01
C GLU A 11 0.99 -16.95 14.05
N ASP A 12 1.85 -16.60 13.09
CA ASP A 12 2.40 -15.24 12.96
C ASP A 12 1.29 -14.19 12.82
N PHE A 13 0.28 -14.44 11.98
CA PHE A 13 -0.85 -13.52 11.81
C PHE A 13 -1.73 -13.42 13.06
N LYS A 14 -2.01 -14.52 13.74
CA LYS A 14 -2.76 -14.50 15.01
C LYS A 14 -2.00 -13.74 16.09
N ALA A 15 -0.69 -13.96 16.20
CA ALA A 15 0.15 -13.26 17.16
C ALA A 15 0.28 -11.77 16.83
N CYS A 16 0.34 -11.40 15.55
CA CYS A 16 0.29 -10.02 15.08
C CYS A 16 -1.07 -9.37 15.39
N ALA A 17 -2.17 -10.09 15.14
CA ALA A 17 -3.53 -9.65 15.46
C ALA A 17 -3.67 -9.34 16.95
N SER A 18 -3.18 -10.23 17.82
CA SER A 18 -3.17 -10.01 19.27
C SER A 18 -2.34 -8.78 19.67
N ALA A 19 -1.15 -8.61 19.09
CA ALA A 19 -0.26 -7.48 19.39
C ALA A 19 -0.82 -6.12 18.96
N LEU A 20 -1.60 -6.08 17.87
CA LEU A 20 -2.22 -4.87 17.32
C LEU A 20 -3.67 -4.67 17.81
N GLU A 21 -4.24 -5.62 18.54
CA GLU A 21 -5.65 -5.67 18.93
C GLU A 21 -6.60 -5.66 17.69
N TRP A 22 -6.17 -6.38 16.65
CA TRP A 22 -6.93 -6.55 15.40
C TRP A 22 -7.59 -7.93 15.33
N LYS A 23 -8.52 -8.12 14.40
CA LYS A 23 -9.23 -9.39 14.20
C LYS A 23 -8.52 -10.21 13.12
N TYR A 24 -8.17 -11.46 13.44
CA TYR A 24 -7.69 -12.43 12.46
C TYR A 24 -8.85 -12.96 11.60
N LYS A 25 -8.60 -13.07 10.28
CA LYS A 25 -9.51 -13.73 9.33
C LYS A 25 -8.71 -14.73 8.48
N PRO A 26 -9.15 -16.00 8.37
CA PRO A 26 -8.41 -17.03 7.63
C PRO A 26 -8.46 -16.84 6.11
N GLU A 27 -9.49 -16.16 5.61
CA GLU A 27 -9.77 -15.98 4.19
C GLU A 27 -10.05 -14.52 3.84
N ASP A 28 -9.92 -14.19 2.55
CA ASP A 28 -10.26 -12.88 2.02
C ASP A 28 -11.75 -12.56 2.30
N ALA A 29 -11.99 -11.44 2.93
CA ALA A 29 -13.32 -10.93 3.24
C ALA A 29 -13.88 -10.03 2.11
N GLY A 30 -13.57 -10.32 0.85
CA GLY A 30 -14.03 -9.51 -0.28
C GLY A 30 -13.20 -8.23 -0.50
N MET A 31 -11.94 -8.22 -0.09
CA MET A 31 -11.08 -7.05 -0.23
C MET A 31 -10.57 -6.81 -1.66
N LEU A 32 -10.45 -7.87 -2.46
CA LEU A 32 -9.82 -7.79 -3.77
C LEU A 32 -10.39 -6.69 -4.67
N PRO A 33 -11.72 -6.47 -4.76
CA PRO A 33 -12.28 -5.37 -5.56
C PRO A 33 -11.75 -3.98 -5.20
N TRP A 34 -11.50 -3.71 -3.92
CA TRP A 34 -10.95 -2.43 -3.42
C TRP A 34 -9.49 -2.20 -3.82
N LEU A 35 -8.80 -3.27 -4.23
CA LEU A 35 -7.37 -3.28 -4.50
C LEU A 35 -7.03 -3.26 -5.99
N LEU A 36 -8.01 -3.54 -6.88
CA LEU A 36 -7.75 -3.75 -8.31
C LEU A 36 -7.18 -2.52 -9.04
N ASP A 37 -7.41 -1.33 -8.52
CA ASP A 37 -6.91 -0.10 -9.12
C ASP A 37 -5.45 0.19 -8.80
N PHE A 38 -4.90 -0.37 -7.73
CA PHE A 38 -3.49 -0.27 -7.41
C PHE A 38 -2.62 -0.99 -8.44
N LYS A 39 -1.46 -0.42 -8.75
CA LYS A 39 -0.51 -0.97 -9.73
C LYS A 39 -0.04 -2.38 -9.33
N LEU A 40 0.25 -2.60 -8.02
CA LEU A 40 0.61 -3.92 -7.50
C LEU A 40 -0.41 -5.00 -7.91
N PHE A 41 -1.70 -4.68 -7.81
CA PHE A 41 -2.78 -5.64 -8.09
C PHE A 41 -3.14 -5.74 -9.58
N LYS A 42 -2.56 -4.90 -10.44
CA LYS A 42 -2.64 -5.05 -11.91
C LYS A 42 -1.61 -6.03 -12.45
N LEU A 43 -0.58 -6.37 -11.66
CA LEU A 43 0.48 -7.29 -12.07
C LEU A 43 -0.01 -8.75 -12.13
N GLY A 44 0.46 -9.49 -13.13
CA GLY A 44 0.31 -10.93 -13.26
C GLY A 44 -1.11 -11.48 -13.15
N GLY A 45 -1.20 -12.78 -12.89
CA GLY A 45 -2.45 -13.52 -12.68
C GLY A 45 -2.38 -14.40 -11.43
N ARG A 46 -3.39 -15.27 -11.22
CA ARG A 46 -3.48 -16.17 -10.06
C ARG A 46 -3.33 -15.44 -8.72
N LYS A 47 -4.01 -14.30 -8.59
CA LYS A 47 -3.97 -13.43 -7.42
C LYS A 47 -4.61 -14.12 -6.22
N LYS A 48 -3.94 -14.04 -5.06
CA LYS A 48 -4.44 -14.62 -3.82
C LYS A 48 -4.10 -13.72 -2.64
N ILE A 49 -5.11 -13.48 -1.78
CA ILE A 49 -4.98 -12.79 -0.49
C ILE A 49 -5.26 -13.83 0.60
N THR A 50 -4.29 -14.12 1.45
CA THR A 50 -4.49 -15.02 2.61
C THR A 50 -3.16 -15.27 3.34
N PRO A 51 -3.13 -15.33 4.69
CA PRO A 51 -4.17 -14.93 5.64
C PRO A 51 -4.23 -13.41 5.79
N LEU A 52 -5.17 -12.89 6.59
CA LEU A 52 -5.27 -11.46 6.87
C LEU A 52 -5.68 -11.15 8.31
N ILE A 53 -5.34 -9.93 8.75
CA ILE A 53 -5.88 -9.32 9.97
C ILE A 53 -6.49 -7.97 9.63
N ILE A 54 -7.56 -7.60 10.34
CA ILE A 54 -8.32 -6.39 10.08
C ILE A 54 -8.59 -5.60 11.35
N LYS A 55 -8.70 -4.28 11.19
CA LYS A 55 -9.30 -3.37 12.16
C LYS A 55 -10.37 -2.56 11.45
N GLU A 56 -11.60 -2.73 11.89
CA GLU A 56 -12.74 -1.92 11.51
C GLU A 56 -13.02 -0.94 12.66
N ASN A 57 -12.83 0.36 12.45
CA ASN A 57 -13.08 1.35 13.50
C ASN A 57 -14.54 1.85 13.41
N ASP A 58 -14.98 2.16 12.19
CA ASP A 58 -16.33 2.59 11.84
C ASP A 58 -16.52 2.50 10.31
N ALA A 59 -17.63 2.99 9.78
CA ALA A 59 -17.88 3.03 8.34
C ALA A 59 -16.90 3.95 7.55
N LEU A 60 -16.06 4.71 8.25
CA LEU A 60 -15.16 5.71 7.66
C LEU A 60 -13.69 5.24 7.61
N GLU A 61 -13.36 4.16 8.31
CA GLU A 61 -11.98 3.66 8.39
C GLU A 61 -11.94 2.13 8.42
N PHE A 62 -11.08 1.58 7.56
CA PHE A 62 -10.76 0.16 7.51
C PHE A 62 -9.25 -0.02 7.33
N ILE A 63 -8.65 -0.87 8.13
CA ILE A 63 -7.22 -1.18 8.05
C ILE A 63 -7.06 -2.69 7.95
N SER A 64 -6.13 -3.15 7.12
CA SER A 64 -5.78 -4.57 7.01
C SER A 64 -4.29 -4.78 6.80
N LEU A 65 -3.80 -5.90 7.31
CA LEU A 65 -2.54 -6.52 6.91
C LEU A 65 -2.85 -7.90 6.34
N PHE A 66 -2.26 -8.23 5.19
CA PHE A 66 -2.46 -9.52 4.55
C PHE A 66 -1.25 -9.93 3.72
N ASP A 67 -1.15 -11.23 3.46
CA ASP A 67 -0.25 -11.73 2.45
C ASP A 67 -0.94 -11.74 1.09
N TYR A 68 -0.24 -11.23 0.10
CA TYR A 68 -0.67 -11.20 -1.29
C TYR A 68 0.33 -11.94 -2.17
N SER A 69 -0.18 -12.74 -3.07
CA SER A 69 0.63 -13.38 -4.12
C SER A 69 0.02 -13.22 -5.50
N PHE A 70 0.88 -13.15 -6.50
CA PHE A 70 0.52 -13.17 -7.92
C PHE A 70 1.59 -13.88 -8.74
N THR A 71 1.22 -14.39 -9.91
CA THR A 71 2.12 -15.14 -10.79
C THR A 71 2.30 -14.39 -12.11
N VAL A 72 3.55 -14.16 -12.51
CA VAL A 72 3.92 -13.65 -13.83
C VAL A 72 4.40 -14.82 -14.68
N SER A 73 3.80 -14.99 -15.87
CA SER A 73 4.17 -16.02 -16.82
C SER A 73 4.81 -15.40 -18.06
N THR A 74 5.98 -15.91 -18.44
CA THR A 74 6.77 -15.46 -19.61
C THR A 74 6.79 -16.50 -20.74
N GLY A 75 5.71 -17.25 -20.91
CA GLY A 75 5.57 -18.31 -21.91
C GLY A 75 6.26 -19.61 -21.52
N LYS A 76 7.56 -19.58 -21.25
CA LYS A 76 8.35 -20.79 -20.89
C LYS A 76 8.53 -20.99 -19.40
N SER A 77 8.32 -19.97 -18.59
CA SER A 77 8.47 -20.01 -17.14
C SER A 77 7.38 -19.20 -16.46
N SER A 78 7.14 -19.50 -15.19
CA SER A 78 6.28 -18.70 -14.33
C SER A 78 6.95 -18.45 -12.99
N THR A 79 6.87 -17.22 -12.51
CA THR A 79 7.40 -16.82 -11.21
C THR A 79 6.26 -16.29 -10.36
N THR A 80 6.14 -16.81 -9.13
CA THR A 80 5.17 -16.31 -8.16
C THR A 80 5.87 -15.38 -7.20
N PHE A 81 5.31 -14.19 -7.03
CA PHE A 81 5.74 -13.17 -6.10
C PHE A 81 4.85 -13.21 -4.87
N HIS A 82 5.43 -12.95 -3.71
CA HIS A 82 4.74 -12.98 -2.42
C HIS A 82 5.14 -11.77 -1.59
N GLN A 83 4.20 -11.02 -1.05
CA GLN A 83 4.49 -9.92 -0.15
C GLN A 83 3.41 -9.74 0.91
N THR A 84 3.83 -9.22 2.08
CA THR A 84 2.90 -8.73 3.09
C THR A 84 2.55 -7.29 2.75
N VAL A 85 1.26 -6.97 2.73
CA VAL A 85 0.71 -5.67 2.35
C VAL A 85 -0.07 -5.09 3.53
N TYR A 86 0.22 -3.83 3.87
CA TYR A 86 -0.65 -2.98 4.67
C TYR A 86 -1.60 -2.24 3.74
N PHE A 87 -2.87 -2.27 4.05
CA PHE A 87 -3.93 -1.54 3.34
C PHE A 87 -4.70 -0.65 4.30
N ARG A 88 -5.05 0.54 3.87
CA ARG A 88 -5.94 1.43 4.60
C ARG A 88 -6.92 2.11 3.67
N TYR A 89 -8.19 2.10 4.06
CA TYR A 89 -9.23 3.01 3.62
C TYR A 89 -9.51 4.02 4.74
N SER A 90 -9.52 5.31 4.44
CA SER A 90 -9.88 6.36 5.39
C SER A 90 -10.41 7.59 4.67
N LYS A 91 -11.62 8.04 5.02
CA LYS A 91 -12.17 9.31 4.53
C LYS A 91 -11.45 10.55 5.09
N ALA A 92 -10.53 10.37 6.04
CA ALA A 92 -9.74 11.46 6.59
C ALA A 92 -8.53 11.86 5.71
N ILE A 93 -8.26 11.12 4.64
CA ILE A 93 -7.23 11.42 3.65
C ILE A 93 -7.87 11.56 2.27
N ALA A 94 -7.27 12.39 1.41
CA ALA A 94 -7.60 12.49 -0.02
C ALA A 94 -6.27 12.49 -0.78
N LEU A 95 -5.82 11.32 -1.19
CA LEU A 95 -4.51 11.15 -1.80
C LEU A 95 -4.58 11.38 -3.31
N PRO A 96 -3.55 11.99 -3.92
CA PRO A 96 -3.36 11.92 -5.36
C PRO A 96 -3.17 10.47 -5.79
N ASN A 97 -3.38 10.21 -7.07
CA ASN A 97 -2.99 8.92 -7.66
C ASN A 97 -1.46 8.90 -7.83
N PHE A 98 -0.76 8.17 -6.98
CA PHE A 98 0.69 8.07 -7.02
C PHE A 98 1.20 6.65 -6.79
N LEU A 99 2.42 6.42 -7.26
CA LEU A 99 3.23 5.24 -7.01
C LEU A 99 4.61 5.69 -6.51
N MET A 100 5.04 5.15 -5.38
CA MET A 100 6.41 5.26 -4.87
C MET A 100 7.01 3.87 -4.77
N VAL A 101 8.12 3.62 -5.45
CA VAL A 101 8.85 2.35 -5.41
C VAL A 101 10.35 2.58 -5.25
N PRO A 102 11.08 1.66 -4.59
CA PRO A 102 12.53 1.73 -4.56
C PRO A 102 13.12 1.74 -5.96
N GLU A 103 14.10 2.62 -6.22
CA GLU A 103 14.79 2.74 -7.51
C GLU A 103 15.35 1.39 -7.99
N LYS A 104 15.85 0.58 -7.08
CA LYS A 104 16.36 -0.78 -7.37
C LYS A 104 15.31 -1.73 -7.98
N TRP A 105 14.03 -1.48 -7.75
CA TRP A 105 12.93 -2.33 -8.19
C TRP A 105 12.28 -1.84 -9.48
N TYR A 106 12.42 -0.58 -9.81
CA TYR A 106 11.83 0.03 -11.00
C TYR A 106 12.16 -0.75 -12.28
N HIS A 107 13.42 -1.11 -12.48
CA HIS A 107 13.85 -1.87 -13.67
C HIS A 107 13.29 -3.30 -13.77
N ARG A 108 12.81 -3.86 -12.66
CA ARG A 108 12.29 -5.24 -12.61
C ARG A 108 10.78 -5.32 -12.87
N VAL A 109 10.07 -4.24 -12.65
CA VAL A 109 8.60 -4.22 -12.73
C VAL A 109 8.11 -3.81 -14.11
N GLY A 110 8.97 -3.35 -15.02
CA GLY A 110 8.74 -3.22 -16.48
C GLY A 110 7.49 -2.50 -16.98
N THR A 111 6.60 -2.03 -16.11
CA THR A 111 5.22 -1.65 -16.43
C THR A 111 4.91 -0.17 -16.17
N TYR A 112 5.89 0.63 -15.74
CA TYR A 112 5.63 2.01 -15.30
C TYR A 112 6.16 3.04 -16.30
N PHE A 113 6.04 2.73 -17.60
CA PHE A 113 6.45 3.64 -18.66
C PHE A 113 5.44 4.77 -18.83
N GLY A 114 5.95 6.00 -18.85
CA GLY A 114 5.22 7.17 -19.35
C GLY A 114 4.95 8.31 -18.37
N MET A 115 5.22 8.14 -17.06
CA MET A 115 5.15 9.24 -16.11
C MET A 115 6.56 9.70 -15.72
N GLN A 116 6.73 11.01 -15.56
CA GLN A 116 7.99 11.60 -15.12
C GLN A 116 8.22 11.28 -13.63
N ASP A 117 9.48 11.09 -13.26
CA ASP A 117 9.88 10.98 -11.86
C ASP A 117 9.77 12.34 -11.16
N ILE A 118 9.30 12.33 -9.93
CA ILE A 118 9.09 13.53 -9.12
C ILE A 118 10.21 13.62 -8.08
N ASP A 119 11.25 14.38 -8.42
CA ASP A 119 12.42 14.60 -7.57
C ASP A 119 12.20 15.73 -6.55
N PHE A 120 12.80 15.60 -5.39
CA PHE A 120 12.81 16.60 -4.33
C PHE A 120 14.24 17.12 -4.08
N ILE A 121 14.54 18.30 -4.57
CA ILE A 121 15.87 18.94 -4.41
C ILE A 121 16.27 19.07 -2.93
N ALA A 122 15.30 19.35 -2.05
CA ALA A 122 15.53 19.46 -0.61
C ALA A 122 15.78 18.13 0.09
N TYR A 123 15.49 17.00 -0.57
CA TYR A 123 15.61 15.65 -0.03
C TYR A 123 16.30 14.70 -1.02
N PRO A 124 17.58 14.92 -1.34
CA PRO A 124 18.28 14.17 -2.38
C PRO A 124 18.40 12.68 -2.09
N GLU A 125 18.49 12.28 -0.81
CA GLU A 125 18.53 10.87 -0.44
C GLU A 125 17.19 10.16 -0.71
N PHE A 126 16.06 10.85 -0.56
CA PHE A 126 14.77 10.32 -0.96
C PHE A 126 14.73 10.11 -2.47
N SER A 127 15.02 11.12 -3.27
CA SER A 127 14.99 11.06 -4.73
C SER A 127 15.98 10.04 -5.32
N LYS A 128 17.12 9.81 -4.64
CA LYS A 128 18.06 8.76 -5.01
C LYS A 128 17.56 7.34 -4.74
N ASN A 129 16.77 7.17 -3.68
CA ASN A 129 16.31 5.86 -3.22
C ASN A 129 14.99 5.44 -3.84
N TYR A 130 14.16 6.40 -4.26
CA TYR A 130 12.80 6.15 -4.70
C TYR A 130 12.46 6.84 -6.01
N LEU A 131 11.82 6.10 -6.89
CA LEU A 131 11.03 6.64 -7.98
C LEU A 131 9.65 7.00 -7.43
N LEU A 132 9.24 8.25 -7.56
CA LEU A 132 7.89 8.74 -7.23
C LEU A 132 7.21 9.25 -8.50
N GLN A 133 6.04 8.70 -8.82
CA GLN A 133 5.30 9.03 -10.04
C GLN A 133 3.82 9.22 -9.74
N GLY A 134 3.16 10.05 -10.54
CA GLY A 134 1.71 10.22 -10.53
C GLY A 134 1.25 11.31 -11.50
N GLU A 135 -0.06 11.49 -11.57
CA GLU A 135 -0.68 12.35 -12.62
C GLU A 135 -0.62 13.84 -12.27
N ASP A 136 -0.70 14.20 -10.99
CA ASP A 136 -0.71 15.57 -10.50
C ASP A 136 0.52 15.80 -9.61
N GLU A 137 1.59 16.30 -10.23
CA GLU A 137 2.87 16.54 -9.57
C GLU A 137 2.75 17.53 -8.41
N ASP A 138 2.04 18.63 -8.57
CA ASP A 138 1.91 19.66 -7.54
C ASP A 138 1.15 19.12 -6.31
N TYR A 139 0.09 18.34 -6.55
CA TYR A 139 -0.68 17.72 -5.50
C TYR A 139 0.12 16.63 -4.77
N ILE A 140 0.94 15.85 -5.50
CA ILE A 140 1.85 14.87 -4.93
C ILE A 140 2.91 15.59 -4.09
N ARG A 141 3.55 16.63 -4.59
CA ARG A 141 4.53 17.43 -3.85
C ARG A 141 3.94 18.01 -2.56
N HIS A 142 2.70 18.50 -2.61
CA HIS A 142 1.99 18.96 -1.40
C HIS A 142 1.87 17.84 -0.35
N HIS A 143 1.50 16.63 -0.75
CA HIS A 143 1.34 15.49 0.16
C HIS A 143 2.68 14.98 0.72
N PHE A 144 3.72 14.97 -0.10
CA PHE A 144 5.07 14.54 0.28
C PHE A 144 5.90 15.64 0.97
N ASN A 145 5.40 16.88 1.07
CA ASN A 145 6.08 17.97 1.79
C ASN A 145 5.99 17.79 3.33
N ASN A 146 6.61 16.72 3.82
CA ASN A 146 6.76 16.41 5.24
C ASN A 146 8.22 15.99 5.52
N PRO A 147 9.01 16.81 6.25
CA PRO A 147 10.42 16.53 6.48
C PRO A 147 10.70 15.20 7.19
N GLU A 148 9.83 14.77 8.12
CA GLU A 148 10.01 13.51 8.85
C GLU A 148 9.79 12.31 7.93
N MET A 149 8.72 12.33 7.12
CA MET A 149 8.44 11.32 6.13
C MET A 149 9.55 11.21 5.09
N MET A 150 10.00 12.34 4.54
CA MET A 150 11.05 12.37 3.52
C MET A 150 12.39 11.86 4.08
N ARG A 151 12.73 12.22 5.32
CA ARG A 151 13.93 11.70 6.00
C ARG A 151 13.80 10.22 6.30
N PHE A 152 12.63 9.75 6.76
CA PHE A 152 12.38 8.33 7.00
C PHE A 152 12.64 7.50 5.75
N PHE A 153 12.05 7.86 4.61
CA PHE A 153 12.27 7.17 3.35
C PHE A 153 13.68 7.38 2.78
N GLY A 154 14.29 8.54 2.97
CA GLY A 154 15.68 8.79 2.57
C GLY A 154 16.71 7.87 3.25
N LEU A 155 16.40 7.35 4.45
CA LEU A 155 17.26 6.40 5.17
C LEU A 155 17.00 4.94 4.83
N GLN A 156 16.01 4.65 3.96
CA GLN A 156 15.57 3.30 3.63
C GLN A 156 15.34 3.21 2.12
N ASP A 157 15.45 2.01 1.55
CA ASP A 157 15.36 1.81 0.10
C ASP A 157 14.58 0.54 -0.27
N PHE A 158 13.54 0.20 0.51
CA PHE A 158 12.83 -1.07 0.33
C PHE A 158 11.30 -1.01 0.44
N TYR A 159 10.71 0.08 0.92
CA TYR A 159 9.25 0.21 0.95
C TYR A 159 8.70 0.64 -0.41
N SER A 160 7.53 0.11 -0.76
CA SER A 160 6.72 0.62 -1.86
C SER A 160 5.40 1.11 -1.32
N MET A 161 4.90 2.22 -1.83
CA MET A 161 3.64 2.83 -1.41
C MET A 161 2.85 3.27 -2.64
N GLU A 162 1.55 3.04 -2.60
CA GLU A 162 0.62 3.57 -3.59
C GLU A 162 -0.53 4.27 -2.85
N GLY A 163 -0.99 5.37 -3.40
CA GLY A 163 -2.14 6.12 -2.89
C GLY A 163 -3.09 6.50 -3.99
N MET A 164 -4.39 6.53 -3.68
CA MET A 164 -5.42 7.07 -4.54
C MET A 164 -6.67 7.40 -3.72
N ASN A 165 -7.17 8.62 -3.82
CA ASN A 165 -8.36 9.06 -3.09
C ASN A 165 -8.26 8.73 -1.58
N TYR A 166 -9.14 7.87 -1.08
CA TYR A 166 -9.23 7.45 0.33
C TYR A 166 -8.42 6.19 0.65
N LEU A 167 -7.63 5.69 -0.31
CA LEU A 167 -6.98 4.39 -0.24
C LEU A 167 -5.47 4.54 -0.25
N MET A 168 -4.77 3.74 0.56
CA MET A 168 -3.32 3.57 0.48
C MET A 168 -2.91 2.14 0.74
N ILE A 169 -1.82 1.72 0.09
CA ILE A 169 -1.10 0.49 0.39
C ILE A 169 0.37 0.78 0.68
N LEU A 170 0.95 -0.03 1.56
CA LEU A 170 2.38 -0.03 1.86
C LEU A 170 2.88 -1.46 1.92
N TYR A 171 4.00 -1.77 1.29
CA TYR A 171 4.54 -3.12 1.21
C TYR A 171 6.04 -3.13 0.95
N VAL A 172 6.67 -4.29 1.13
CA VAL A 172 8.03 -4.56 0.67
C VAL A 172 7.96 -5.58 -0.46
N HIS A 173 8.52 -5.25 -1.59
CA HIS A 173 8.44 -6.07 -2.81
C HIS A 173 8.98 -7.48 -2.57
N ASN A 174 8.17 -8.48 -2.98
CA ASN A 174 8.48 -9.90 -2.92
C ASN A 174 9.04 -10.34 -1.55
N LYS A 175 8.46 -9.81 -0.47
CA LYS A 175 8.87 -10.12 0.90
C LYS A 175 7.68 -10.41 1.81
N ILE A 176 7.62 -11.63 2.32
CA ILE A 176 6.75 -12.02 3.42
C ILE A 176 7.42 -11.56 4.72
N LEU A 177 6.72 -10.75 5.50
CA LEU A 177 7.24 -10.15 6.73
C LEU A 177 6.95 -11.05 7.94
N PRO A 178 7.93 -11.33 8.83
CA PRO A 178 7.66 -11.96 10.11
C PRO A 178 6.84 -11.05 11.02
N LYS A 179 6.28 -11.59 12.11
CA LYS A 179 5.37 -10.93 13.03
C LYS A 179 5.84 -9.52 13.45
N GLU A 180 7.09 -9.40 13.89
CA GLU A 180 7.64 -8.13 14.38
C GLU A 180 7.68 -7.06 13.29
N GLN A 181 8.04 -7.46 12.06
CA GLN A 181 8.04 -6.56 10.91
C GLN A 181 6.62 -6.25 10.41
N MET A 182 5.64 -7.14 10.58
CA MET A 182 4.23 -6.84 10.32
C MET A 182 3.69 -5.78 11.28
N VAL A 183 3.98 -5.89 12.56
CA VAL A 183 3.62 -4.88 13.57
C VAL A 183 4.28 -3.54 13.23
N GLN A 184 5.55 -3.56 12.85
CA GLN A 184 6.26 -2.35 12.42
C GLN A 184 5.63 -1.73 11.16
N LEU A 185 5.27 -2.55 10.16
CA LEU A 185 4.60 -2.07 8.94
C LEU A 185 3.27 -1.39 9.26
N ALA A 186 2.48 -1.95 10.20
CA ALA A 186 1.24 -1.34 10.66
C ALA A 186 1.48 0.02 11.33
N HIS A 187 2.50 0.13 12.17
CA HIS A 187 2.87 1.42 12.80
C HIS A 187 3.31 2.46 11.78
N ILE A 188 4.14 2.07 10.81
CA ILE A 188 4.58 2.95 9.72
C ILE A 188 3.35 3.42 8.91
N GLY A 189 2.47 2.49 8.51
CA GLY A 189 1.26 2.84 7.78
C GLY A 189 0.34 3.80 8.54
N ASN A 190 0.19 3.63 9.85
CA ASN A 190 -0.56 4.55 10.70
C ASN A 190 0.11 5.93 10.80
N THR A 191 1.44 5.98 10.90
CA THR A 191 2.21 7.23 10.93
C THR A 191 2.06 7.99 9.61
N LEU A 192 2.18 7.31 8.48
CA LEU A 192 1.98 7.89 7.15
C LEU A 192 0.56 8.45 6.97
N HIS A 193 -0.45 7.70 7.42
CA HIS A 193 -1.82 8.20 7.43
C HIS A 193 -1.94 9.52 8.23
N ASN A 194 -1.30 9.63 9.39
CA ASN A 194 -1.33 10.86 10.19
C ASN A 194 -0.62 12.02 9.48
N TYR A 195 0.42 11.76 8.71
CA TYR A 195 1.07 12.78 7.88
C TYR A 195 0.19 13.26 6.73
N PHE A 196 -0.60 12.37 6.14
CA PHE A 196 -1.53 12.72 5.06
C PHE A 196 -2.84 13.34 5.55
N LYS A 197 -3.25 13.04 6.78
CA LYS A 197 -4.47 13.59 7.37
C LYS A 197 -4.39 15.12 7.47
N GLY A 198 -5.43 15.80 6.99
CA GLY A 198 -5.49 17.27 7.02
C GLY A 198 -4.70 17.96 5.90
N LYS A 199 -4.09 17.20 4.98
CA LYS A 199 -3.49 17.73 3.75
C LYS A 199 -4.43 17.75 2.55
N THR A 200 -5.70 17.47 2.78
CA THR A 200 -6.74 17.64 1.77
C THR A 200 -6.74 19.10 1.35
N PRO A 201 -6.55 19.44 0.06
CA PRO A 201 -6.72 20.81 -0.39
C PRO A 201 -8.13 21.26 0.00
N ASP A 202 -8.28 22.52 0.32
CA ASP A 202 -9.59 23.17 0.48
C ASP A 202 -10.25 23.36 -0.93
N ILE A 203 -10.27 22.26 -1.68
CA ILE A 203 -10.99 22.16 -2.94
C ILE A 203 -12.44 21.95 -2.53
N ARG A 204 -13.23 23.00 -2.56
CA ARG A 204 -14.69 22.88 -2.61
C ARG A 204 -14.99 22.07 -3.87
N LEU A 205 -15.26 20.76 -3.66
CA LEU A 205 -15.79 19.93 -4.72
C LEU A 205 -17.06 20.63 -5.25
N PRO A 206 -17.23 20.79 -6.58
CA PRO A 206 -18.49 21.24 -7.12
C PRO A 206 -19.60 20.40 -6.50
N GLU A 207 -20.70 21.03 -6.09
CA GLU A 207 -21.83 20.37 -5.42
C GLU A 207 -22.41 19.16 -6.19
N GLU A 208 -22.10 19.05 -7.48
CA GLU A 208 -22.49 17.95 -8.37
C GLU A 208 -21.83 16.60 -8.04
N ILE A 209 -20.69 16.56 -7.33
CA ILE A 209 -20.02 15.27 -6.98
C ILE A 209 -20.59 14.66 -5.69
N ILE A 210 -21.35 15.43 -4.91
CA ILE A 210 -21.89 14.99 -3.62
C ILE A 210 -23.13 14.09 -3.81
N ASN A 211 -23.80 14.16 -4.96
CA ASN A 211 -25.08 13.46 -5.21
C ASN A 211 -24.93 12.04 -5.81
N ASP A 212 -23.75 11.62 -6.25
CA ASP A 212 -23.56 10.28 -6.84
C ASP A 212 -23.10 9.20 -5.83
N GLY A 213 -23.27 9.45 -4.53
CA GLY A 213 -22.85 8.56 -3.46
C GLY A 213 -23.90 7.52 -3.02
N GLU A 214 -24.82 7.10 -3.88
CA GLU A 214 -25.61 5.90 -3.61
C GLU A 214 -24.81 4.65 -3.96
N LEU A 215 -24.39 3.94 -2.91
CA LEU A 215 -23.84 2.58 -3.02
C LEU A 215 -24.91 1.67 -3.66
N PRO A 216 -24.54 0.86 -4.68
CA PRO A 216 -25.45 -0.17 -5.16
C PRO A 216 -25.73 -1.15 -4.01
N GLY A 217 -27.02 -1.32 -3.70
CA GLY A 217 -27.53 -2.23 -2.70
C GLY A 217 -27.34 -3.72 -3.07
#